data_f1634d7b6a6181e426508d7566021dd4
#
_entry.id   f1634d7b6a6181e426508d7566021dd4
#
_cell.length_a   1.000
_cell.length_b   1.000
_cell.length_c   1.000
_cell.angle_alpha   90.00
_cell.angle_beta   90.00
_cell.angle_gamma   90.00
#
_symmetry.space_group_name_H-M   'P 1'
#
loop_
_entity.id
_entity.type
_entity.pdbx_description
1 polymer ?
#
loop_
_entity_poly.entity_id
_entity_poly.type
_entity_poly.pdbx_seq_one_letter_code
_entity_poly.pdbx_strand_id
1 'polypeptide(L)'
;MDYRSNVTYITFGGHVEVHKYRYLYFMLMFTMYILIISSNVTIVCIIMIHKNLHEPMYIFIAALLINSVLFSTVIYPKLFIDFLSEKQIISYPACLLQWFSYYWLAISDIFLLSIMAYDRYVSICNPLKYTTVMQKTTVNLLLFFAWILPAVFFLVAIILNTKKEICQFNLKGILCNSTVQTLHCVRSRTLNIYGLVNLVTVLILPVLFILFTYSRILVVLYRCRGVRRRAAQTCLPHLLVLINFSCLTAYDVLLLRLELNSPKIVGLIMTLQAVIYHPLFNPIIYGLTITRIYDHLKRLFC
;
A
#
# COMPACT_ATOMS: atom_id res chain seq x y z
N MET A 1 24.08 -38.31 -7.15
CA MET A 1 24.39 -36.87 -7.16
C MET A 1 23.18 -36.16 -6.57
N ASP A 2 23.25 -35.91 -5.25
CA ASP A 2 22.17 -35.23 -4.52
C ASP A 2 22.23 -33.74 -4.81
N TYR A 3 21.31 -33.25 -5.62
CA TYR A 3 21.09 -31.82 -5.83
C TYR A 3 20.32 -31.26 -4.61
N ARG A 4 20.96 -31.22 -3.43
CA ARG A 4 20.48 -30.37 -2.34
C ARG A 4 20.74 -28.92 -2.76
N SER A 5 19.71 -28.29 -3.31
CA SER A 5 19.68 -26.83 -3.49
C SER A 5 20.00 -26.19 -2.14
N ASN A 6 21.13 -25.49 -2.05
CA ASN A 6 21.53 -24.70 -0.88
C ASN A 6 20.56 -23.52 -0.75
N VAL A 7 19.35 -23.77 -0.23
CA VAL A 7 18.36 -22.71 0.03
C VAL A 7 18.74 -22.03 1.35
N THR A 8 19.15 -20.79 1.27
CA THR A 8 19.42 -19.96 2.44
C THR A 8 18.11 -19.55 3.10
N TYR A 9 17.94 -19.87 4.38
CA TYR A 9 16.77 -19.48 5.18
C TYR A 9 17.10 -18.29 6.09
N ILE A 10 16.13 -17.38 6.20
CA ILE A 10 16.15 -16.21 7.07
C ILE A 10 15.13 -16.42 8.19
N THR A 11 15.51 -16.05 9.42
CA THR A 11 14.64 -16.10 10.59
C THR A 11 14.09 -14.71 10.89
N PHE A 12 12.81 -14.62 11.27
CA PHE A 12 12.17 -13.39 11.72
C PHE A 12 12.31 -13.23 13.23
N GLY A 13 13.02 -12.19 13.67
CA GLY A 13 13.25 -11.87 15.08
C GLY A 13 12.30 -10.82 15.67
N GLY A 14 11.36 -10.28 14.88
CA GLY A 14 10.47 -9.18 15.28
C GLY A 14 9.20 -9.61 16.01
N HIS A 15 8.90 -10.90 16.08
CA HIS A 15 7.74 -11.40 16.80
C HIS A 15 7.88 -11.24 18.33
N VAL A 16 6.80 -10.85 18.98
CA VAL A 16 6.75 -10.67 20.44
C VAL A 16 5.87 -11.76 21.04
N GLU A 17 6.45 -12.59 21.94
CA GLU A 17 5.76 -13.67 22.66
C GLU A 17 4.82 -14.52 21.78
N VAL A 18 5.22 -14.78 20.51
CA VAL A 18 4.38 -15.47 19.53
C VAL A 18 3.96 -16.87 20.02
N HIS A 19 4.86 -17.58 20.72
CA HIS A 19 4.55 -18.92 21.25
C HIS A 19 3.43 -18.90 22.28
N LYS A 20 3.34 -17.84 23.08
CA LYS A 20 2.31 -17.68 24.13
C LYS A 20 0.97 -17.27 23.55
N TYR A 21 0.97 -16.37 22.55
CA TYR A 21 -0.25 -15.76 22.01
C TYR A 21 -0.53 -16.18 20.56
N ARG A 22 0.03 -17.32 20.06
CA ARG A 22 -0.06 -17.76 18.65
C ARG A 22 -1.48 -17.79 18.10
N TYR A 23 -2.42 -18.39 18.84
CA TYR A 23 -3.81 -18.49 18.40
C TYR A 23 -4.54 -17.15 18.45
N LEU A 24 -4.20 -16.27 19.40
CA LEU A 24 -4.77 -14.92 19.48
C LEU A 24 -4.34 -14.08 18.29
N TYR A 25 -3.04 -14.08 17.95
CA TYR A 25 -2.52 -13.40 16.76
C TYR A 25 -3.16 -13.95 15.49
N PHE A 26 -3.22 -15.28 15.36
CA PHE A 26 -3.83 -15.92 14.20
C PHE A 26 -5.31 -15.53 14.05
N MET A 27 -6.12 -15.68 15.10
CA MET A 27 -7.56 -15.38 15.05
C MET A 27 -7.82 -13.91 14.74
N LEU A 28 -7.06 -12.99 15.37
CA LEU A 28 -7.17 -11.55 15.12
C LEU A 28 -6.86 -11.24 13.64
N MET A 29 -5.72 -11.70 13.13
CA MET A 29 -5.30 -11.41 11.77
C MET A 29 -6.17 -12.12 10.73
N PHE A 30 -6.67 -13.32 11.03
CA PHE A 30 -7.60 -14.03 10.15
C PHE A 30 -8.93 -13.27 10.04
N THR A 31 -9.48 -12.80 11.16
CA THR A 31 -10.69 -11.97 11.16
C THR A 31 -10.48 -10.68 10.35
N MET A 32 -9.34 -9.99 10.55
CA MET A 32 -9.01 -8.79 9.77
C MET A 32 -8.90 -9.09 8.28
N TYR A 33 -8.25 -10.20 7.90
CA TYR A 33 -8.17 -10.62 6.50
C TYR A 33 -9.53 -10.83 5.86
N ILE A 34 -10.44 -11.57 6.52
CA ILE A 34 -11.81 -11.78 6.02
C ILE A 34 -12.58 -10.47 5.88
N LEU A 35 -12.47 -9.56 6.86
CA LEU A 35 -13.09 -8.23 6.79
C LEU A 35 -12.54 -7.40 5.63
N ILE A 36 -11.23 -7.42 5.42
CA ILE A 36 -10.59 -6.71 4.30
C ILE A 36 -11.09 -7.27 2.97
N ILE A 37 -10.99 -8.59 2.77
CA ILE A 37 -11.40 -9.20 1.50
C ILE A 37 -12.89 -8.95 1.23
N SER A 38 -13.76 -9.23 2.19
CA SER A 38 -15.21 -9.09 2.02
C SER A 38 -15.61 -7.63 1.72
N SER A 39 -15.09 -6.66 2.47
CA SER A 39 -15.47 -5.25 2.28
C SER A 39 -14.98 -4.69 0.95
N ASN A 40 -13.71 -4.97 0.56
CA ASN A 40 -13.16 -4.50 -0.71
C ASN A 40 -13.88 -5.16 -1.90
N VAL A 41 -14.05 -6.48 -1.90
CA VAL A 41 -14.71 -7.22 -2.98
C VAL A 41 -16.17 -6.77 -3.13
N THR A 42 -16.90 -6.56 -2.02
CA THR A 42 -18.29 -6.09 -2.07
C THR A 42 -18.41 -4.76 -2.84
N ILE A 43 -17.56 -3.77 -2.54
CA ILE A 43 -17.62 -2.48 -3.23
C ILE A 43 -17.19 -2.60 -4.69
N VAL A 44 -16.15 -3.41 -4.99
CA VAL A 44 -15.74 -3.68 -6.38
C VAL A 44 -16.90 -4.29 -7.16
N CYS A 45 -17.58 -5.29 -6.61
CA CYS A 45 -18.75 -5.92 -7.26
C CYS A 45 -19.87 -4.91 -7.50
N ILE A 46 -20.18 -4.03 -6.53
CA ILE A 46 -21.17 -2.97 -6.72
C ILE A 46 -20.79 -2.06 -7.87
N ILE A 47 -19.52 -1.62 -7.95
CA ILE A 47 -19.06 -0.75 -9.05
C ILE A 47 -19.14 -1.46 -10.40
N MET A 48 -18.79 -2.74 -10.46
CA MET A 48 -18.80 -3.51 -11.71
C MET A 48 -20.21 -3.80 -12.24
N ILE A 49 -21.16 -4.08 -11.34
CA ILE A 49 -22.53 -4.44 -11.71
C ILE A 49 -23.34 -3.21 -12.16
N HIS A 50 -23.13 -2.05 -11.53
CA HIS A 50 -23.98 -0.88 -11.76
C HIS A 50 -23.35 0.08 -12.78
N LYS A 51 -23.89 0.13 -13.99
CA LYS A 51 -23.42 0.99 -15.10
C LYS A 51 -23.35 2.49 -14.76
N ASN A 52 -24.17 2.97 -13.84
CA ASN A 52 -24.13 4.36 -13.35
C ASN A 52 -22.89 4.68 -12.49
N LEU A 53 -22.10 3.66 -12.13
CA LEU A 53 -20.82 3.79 -11.43
C LEU A 53 -19.61 3.57 -12.36
N HIS A 54 -19.76 3.63 -13.68
CA HIS A 54 -18.65 3.48 -14.63
C HIS A 54 -18.01 4.83 -15.03
N GLU A 55 -18.12 5.86 -14.19
CA GLU A 55 -17.35 7.11 -14.34
C GLU A 55 -15.88 6.89 -13.92
N PRO A 56 -14.89 7.67 -14.45
CA PRO A 56 -13.45 7.48 -14.18
C PRO A 56 -13.12 7.36 -12.69
N MET A 57 -13.70 8.21 -11.84
CA MET A 57 -13.50 8.16 -10.38
C MET A 57 -13.76 6.78 -9.78
N TYR A 58 -14.89 6.15 -10.14
CA TYR A 58 -15.26 4.84 -9.57
C TYR A 58 -14.35 3.73 -10.10
N ILE A 59 -13.85 3.85 -11.33
CA ILE A 59 -12.87 2.91 -11.89
C ILE A 59 -11.56 2.99 -11.10
N PHE A 60 -11.08 4.19 -10.75
CA PHE A 60 -9.90 4.36 -9.91
C PHE A 60 -10.11 3.84 -8.49
N ILE A 61 -11.30 4.03 -7.90
CA ILE A 61 -11.64 3.45 -6.60
C ILE A 61 -11.63 1.91 -6.68
N ALA A 62 -12.25 1.33 -7.70
CA ALA A 62 -12.24 -0.12 -7.89
C ALA A 62 -10.80 -0.65 -8.02
N ALA A 63 -9.94 0.04 -8.77
CA ALA A 63 -8.52 -0.30 -8.91
C ALA A 63 -7.79 -0.25 -7.56
N LEU A 64 -8.02 0.76 -6.73
CA LEU A 64 -7.45 0.89 -5.39
C LEU A 64 -7.92 -0.24 -4.45
N LEU A 65 -9.20 -0.60 -4.49
CA LEU A 65 -9.75 -1.69 -3.69
C LEU A 65 -9.23 -3.06 -4.15
N ILE A 66 -9.06 -3.29 -5.46
CA ILE A 66 -8.40 -4.48 -6.01
C ILE A 66 -6.94 -4.54 -5.54
N ASN A 67 -6.22 -3.41 -5.56
CA ASN A 67 -4.85 -3.35 -5.05
C ASN A 67 -4.77 -3.73 -3.57
N SER A 68 -5.73 -3.29 -2.75
CA SER A 68 -5.85 -3.67 -1.33
C SER A 68 -6.07 -5.18 -1.13
N VAL A 69 -6.90 -5.81 -1.99
CA VAL A 69 -7.10 -7.27 -1.98
C VAL A 69 -5.81 -8.00 -2.34
N LEU A 70 -5.11 -7.58 -3.40
CA LEU A 70 -3.85 -8.17 -3.83
C LEU A 70 -2.78 -8.05 -2.73
N PHE A 71 -2.63 -6.86 -2.14
CA PHE A 71 -1.68 -6.62 -1.05
C PHE A 71 -1.93 -7.56 0.13
N SER A 72 -3.17 -7.67 0.58
CA SER A 72 -3.55 -8.55 1.68
C SER A 72 -3.31 -10.02 1.36
N THR A 73 -3.65 -10.45 0.14
CA THR A 73 -3.48 -11.84 -0.30
C THR A 73 -2.00 -12.26 -0.39
N VAL A 74 -1.10 -11.32 -0.68
CA VAL A 74 0.35 -11.59 -0.70
C VAL A 74 0.94 -11.67 0.72
N ILE A 75 0.45 -10.87 1.66
CA ILE A 75 1.08 -10.71 2.99
C ILE A 75 0.50 -11.68 4.03
N TYR A 76 -0.82 -11.78 4.14
CA TYR A 76 -1.48 -12.50 5.23
C TYR A 76 -1.20 -14.01 5.29
N PRO A 77 -1.13 -14.77 4.18
CA PRO A 77 -0.85 -16.20 4.25
C PRO A 77 0.46 -16.53 4.95
N LYS A 78 1.52 -15.73 4.69
CA LYS A 78 2.81 -15.91 5.35
C LYS A 78 2.72 -15.58 6.84
N LEU A 79 2.02 -14.52 7.23
CA LEU A 79 1.78 -14.19 8.64
C LEU A 79 1.03 -15.30 9.37
N PHE A 80 0.03 -15.92 8.75
CA PHE A 80 -0.70 -17.05 9.34
C PHE A 80 0.21 -18.24 9.62
N ILE A 81 1.07 -18.59 8.65
CA ILE A 81 2.05 -19.66 8.81
C ILE A 81 3.00 -19.30 9.96
N ASP A 82 3.51 -18.06 10.02
CA ASP A 82 4.47 -17.65 11.05
C ASP A 82 3.86 -17.65 12.46
N PHE A 83 2.61 -17.25 12.62
CA PHE A 83 1.96 -17.29 13.94
C PHE A 83 1.73 -18.73 14.45
N LEU A 84 1.45 -19.68 13.57
CA LEU A 84 1.19 -21.06 13.95
C LEU A 84 2.45 -21.93 14.03
N SER A 85 3.53 -21.51 13.38
CA SER A 85 4.79 -22.26 13.33
C SER A 85 5.64 -22.08 14.60
N GLU A 86 6.43 -23.09 14.92
CA GLU A 86 7.42 -23.00 16.00
C GLU A 86 8.60 -22.10 15.64
N LYS A 87 8.98 -22.09 14.34
CA LYS A 87 10.07 -21.26 13.83
C LYS A 87 9.54 -20.38 12.70
N GLN A 88 9.77 -19.08 12.83
CA GLN A 88 9.39 -18.08 11.84
C GLN A 88 10.53 -17.94 10.83
N ILE A 89 10.47 -18.70 9.75
CA ILE A 89 11.54 -18.78 8.73
C ILE A 89 10.98 -18.57 7.33
N ILE A 90 11.79 -17.98 6.47
CA ILE A 90 11.49 -17.79 5.05
C ILE A 90 12.74 -18.06 4.21
N SER A 91 12.61 -18.63 3.01
CA SER A 91 13.74 -18.71 2.08
C SER A 91 14.09 -17.33 1.53
N TYR A 92 15.36 -17.08 1.26
CA TYR A 92 15.81 -15.76 0.75
C TYR A 92 15.08 -15.34 -0.54
N PRO A 93 14.90 -16.21 -1.56
CA PRO A 93 14.12 -15.84 -2.74
C PRO A 93 12.66 -15.46 -2.43
N ALA A 94 12.00 -16.19 -1.53
CA ALA A 94 10.64 -15.87 -1.11
C ALA A 94 10.57 -14.56 -0.32
N CYS A 95 11.61 -14.25 0.48
CA CYS A 95 11.76 -12.99 1.17
C CYS A 95 11.90 -11.81 0.18
N LEU A 96 12.71 -11.95 -0.85
CA LEU A 96 12.84 -10.94 -1.90
C LEU A 96 11.52 -10.73 -2.67
N LEU A 97 10.79 -11.82 -2.97
CA LEU A 97 9.47 -11.74 -3.61
C LEU A 97 8.45 -11.02 -2.71
N GLN A 98 8.43 -11.33 -1.40
CA GLN A 98 7.57 -10.65 -0.43
C GLN A 98 7.93 -9.15 -0.34
N TRP A 99 9.21 -8.81 -0.26
CA TRP A 99 9.68 -7.44 -0.26
C TRP A 99 9.29 -6.68 -1.52
N PHE A 100 9.49 -7.28 -2.72
CA PHE A 100 9.04 -6.72 -3.98
C PHE A 100 7.54 -6.44 -3.98
N SER A 101 6.73 -7.46 -3.69
CA SER A 101 5.28 -7.35 -3.74
C SER A 101 4.73 -6.36 -2.71
N TYR A 102 5.31 -6.32 -1.51
CA TYR A 102 4.96 -5.37 -0.45
C TYR A 102 5.10 -3.91 -0.93
N TYR A 103 6.27 -3.53 -1.44
CA TYR A 103 6.48 -2.15 -1.88
C TYR A 103 5.83 -1.85 -3.22
N TRP A 104 5.81 -2.79 -4.15
CA TRP A 104 5.12 -2.60 -5.42
C TRP A 104 3.66 -2.20 -5.18
N LEU A 105 2.91 -2.98 -4.41
CA LEU A 105 1.49 -2.73 -4.16
C LEU A 105 1.28 -1.51 -3.25
N ALA A 106 2.11 -1.32 -2.21
CA ALA A 106 2.02 -0.15 -1.35
C ALA A 106 2.26 1.16 -2.10
N ILE A 107 3.22 1.21 -3.01
CA ILE A 107 3.48 2.41 -3.82
C ILE A 107 2.42 2.58 -4.93
N SER A 108 1.90 1.48 -5.49
CA SER A 108 0.77 1.57 -6.43
C SER A 108 -0.45 2.26 -5.81
N ASP A 109 -0.72 2.08 -4.51
CA ASP A 109 -1.76 2.83 -3.79
C ASP A 109 -1.53 4.34 -3.86
N ILE A 110 -0.28 4.82 -3.68
CA ILE A 110 0.04 6.26 -3.77
C ILE A 110 -0.17 6.79 -5.19
N PHE A 111 0.23 6.04 -6.20
CA PHE A 111 0.00 6.44 -7.60
C PHE A 111 -1.50 6.49 -7.92
N LEU A 112 -2.28 5.51 -7.47
CA LEU A 112 -3.74 5.51 -7.62
C LEU A 112 -4.38 6.70 -6.90
N LEU A 113 -3.96 7.02 -5.67
CA LEU A 113 -4.40 8.21 -4.94
C LEU A 113 -4.02 9.50 -5.66
N SER A 114 -2.83 9.56 -6.29
CA SER A 114 -2.40 10.71 -7.09
C SER A 114 -3.28 10.91 -8.32
N ILE A 115 -3.62 9.82 -9.00
CA ILE A 115 -4.54 9.84 -10.15
C ILE A 115 -5.94 10.29 -9.71
N MET A 116 -6.43 9.80 -8.57
CA MET A 116 -7.72 10.22 -8.02
C MET A 116 -7.72 11.70 -7.63
N ALA A 117 -6.61 12.22 -7.08
CA ALA A 117 -6.46 13.65 -6.80
C ALA A 117 -6.46 14.49 -8.09
N TYR A 118 -5.81 14.00 -9.14
CA TYR A 118 -5.84 14.61 -10.47
C TYR A 118 -7.24 14.62 -11.08
N ASP A 119 -7.95 13.48 -11.03
CA ASP A 119 -9.34 13.38 -11.49
C ASP A 119 -10.23 14.42 -10.79
N ARG A 120 -10.12 14.53 -9.47
CA ARG A 120 -10.87 15.55 -8.69
C ARG A 120 -10.47 16.97 -9.08
N TYR A 121 -9.17 17.23 -9.27
CA TYR A 121 -8.70 18.54 -9.71
C TYR A 121 -9.30 18.94 -11.06
N VAL A 122 -9.24 18.07 -12.06
CA VAL A 122 -9.82 18.35 -13.38
C VAL A 122 -11.33 18.53 -13.32
N SER A 123 -12.03 17.68 -12.58
CA SER A 123 -13.48 17.74 -12.41
C SER A 123 -13.97 19.04 -11.74
N ILE A 124 -13.23 19.56 -10.78
CA ILE A 124 -13.65 20.74 -9.99
C ILE A 124 -13.10 22.04 -10.60
N CYS A 125 -11.82 22.05 -11.00
CA CYS A 125 -11.16 23.27 -11.47
C CYS A 125 -11.34 23.51 -12.98
N ASN A 126 -11.55 22.45 -13.79
CA ASN A 126 -11.67 22.53 -15.24
C ASN A 126 -12.84 21.68 -15.78
N PRO A 127 -14.10 21.88 -15.32
CA PRO A 127 -15.22 20.99 -15.64
C PRO A 127 -15.52 20.88 -17.14
N LEU A 128 -15.33 21.95 -17.90
CA LEU A 128 -15.57 21.96 -19.36
C LEU A 128 -14.59 21.07 -20.15
N LYS A 129 -13.39 20.81 -19.59
CA LYS A 129 -12.37 19.95 -20.22
C LYS A 129 -12.38 18.53 -19.66
N TYR A 130 -13.22 18.23 -18.64
CA TYR A 130 -13.19 16.95 -17.96
C TYR A 130 -13.38 15.77 -18.91
N THR A 131 -14.43 15.80 -19.74
CA THR A 131 -14.76 14.74 -20.70
C THR A 131 -13.68 14.52 -21.77
N THR A 132 -12.94 15.58 -22.13
CA THR A 132 -11.86 15.51 -23.11
C THR A 132 -10.56 14.95 -22.48
N VAL A 133 -10.29 15.28 -21.20
CA VAL A 133 -9.09 14.85 -20.48
C VAL A 133 -9.26 13.41 -19.97
N MET A 134 -10.42 13.08 -19.37
CA MET A 134 -10.68 11.78 -18.74
C MET A 134 -11.37 10.80 -19.70
N GLN A 135 -10.83 10.66 -20.92
CA GLN A 135 -11.28 9.65 -21.87
C GLN A 135 -10.84 8.24 -21.41
N LYS A 136 -11.52 7.20 -21.90
CA LYS A 136 -11.22 5.79 -21.58
C LYS A 136 -9.74 5.44 -21.80
N THR A 137 -9.15 5.93 -22.90
CA THR A 137 -7.73 5.70 -23.20
C THR A 137 -6.82 6.31 -22.14
N THR A 138 -7.10 7.54 -21.70
CA THR A 138 -6.35 8.22 -20.64
C THR A 138 -6.48 7.48 -19.31
N VAL A 139 -7.70 7.06 -18.94
CA VAL A 139 -7.97 6.30 -17.72
C VAL A 139 -7.16 4.99 -17.71
N ASN A 140 -7.21 4.22 -18.81
CA ASN A 140 -6.46 2.97 -18.93
C ASN A 140 -4.95 3.18 -18.86
N LEU A 141 -4.45 4.25 -19.51
CA LEU A 141 -3.03 4.59 -19.48
C LEU A 141 -2.56 4.99 -18.08
N LEU A 142 -3.34 5.78 -17.36
CA LEU A 142 -3.06 6.18 -15.98
C LEU A 142 -3.03 4.95 -15.05
N LEU A 143 -3.99 4.04 -15.18
CA LEU A 143 -4.01 2.78 -14.43
C LEU A 143 -2.81 1.91 -14.75
N PHE A 144 -2.45 1.76 -16.03
CA PHE A 144 -1.26 1.01 -16.44
C PHE A 144 0.00 1.55 -15.75
N PHE A 145 0.22 2.86 -15.81
CA PHE A 145 1.38 3.47 -15.17
C PHE A 145 1.35 3.39 -13.65
N ALA A 146 0.17 3.41 -13.01
CA ALA A 146 0.05 3.27 -11.56
C ALA A 146 0.62 1.95 -11.03
N TRP A 147 0.57 0.87 -11.81
CA TRP A 147 1.13 -0.42 -11.41
C TRP A 147 2.50 -0.70 -12.01
N ILE A 148 2.73 -0.34 -13.27
CA ILE A 148 3.98 -0.69 -13.95
C ILE A 148 5.18 0.12 -13.45
N LEU A 149 5.02 1.43 -13.21
CA LEU A 149 6.14 2.24 -12.74
C LEU A 149 6.69 1.76 -11.39
N PRO A 150 5.88 1.55 -10.33
CA PRO A 150 6.38 0.99 -9.09
C PRO A 150 6.99 -0.40 -9.26
N ALA A 151 6.39 -1.26 -10.08
CA ALA A 151 6.92 -2.60 -10.35
C ALA A 151 8.35 -2.54 -10.93
N VAL A 152 8.57 -1.71 -11.93
CA VAL A 152 9.89 -1.55 -12.56
C VAL A 152 10.93 -1.01 -11.56
N PHE A 153 10.57 0.01 -10.77
CA PHE A 153 11.47 0.56 -9.75
C PHE A 153 11.87 -0.50 -8.71
N PHE A 154 10.91 -1.27 -8.18
CA PHE A 154 11.25 -2.29 -7.18
C PHE A 154 11.90 -3.54 -7.78
N LEU A 155 11.61 -3.89 -9.03
CA LEU A 155 12.31 -4.98 -9.74
C LEU A 155 13.81 -4.68 -9.84
N VAL A 156 14.19 -3.45 -10.20
CA VAL A 156 15.60 -3.02 -10.24
C VAL A 156 16.23 -3.12 -8.84
N ALA A 157 15.50 -2.71 -7.78
CA ALA A 157 15.99 -2.86 -6.41
C ALA A 157 16.26 -4.33 -6.05
N ILE A 158 15.38 -5.26 -6.44
CA ILE A 158 15.57 -6.70 -6.23
C ILE A 158 16.81 -7.20 -6.96
N ILE A 159 16.95 -6.88 -8.25
CA ILE A 159 18.11 -7.30 -9.06
C ILE A 159 19.42 -6.82 -8.44
N LEU A 160 19.45 -5.59 -7.89
CA LEU A 160 20.63 -5.07 -7.20
C LEU A 160 20.92 -5.81 -5.87
N ASN A 161 19.87 -6.31 -5.19
CA ASN A 161 20.02 -7.08 -3.95
C ASN A 161 20.49 -8.52 -4.19
N THR A 162 20.00 -9.20 -5.24
CA THR A 162 20.39 -10.59 -5.54
C THR A 162 21.88 -10.77 -5.83
N LYS A 163 22.58 -9.69 -6.18
CA LYS A 163 24.04 -9.68 -6.44
C LYS A 163 24.90 -9.52 -5.17
N LYS A 164 24.30 -9.48 -3.97
CA LYS A 164 25.00 -9.25 -2.71
C LYS A 164 25.10 -10.51 -1.87
N GLU A 165 26.27 -10.70 -1.24
CA GLU A 165 26.49 -11.76 -0.29
C GLU A 165 25.78 -11.49 1.04
N ILE A 166 25.22 -12.55 1.63
CA ILE A 166 24.47 -12.50 2.89
C ILE A 166 25.37 -13.02 3.99
N CYS A 167 25.52 -12.25 5.07
CA CYS A 167 26.27 -12.61 6.27
C CYS A 167 25.41 -12.76 7.52
N GLN A 168 24.20 -12.18 7.50
CA GLN A 168 23.27 -12.30 8.62
C GLN A 168 22.00 -13.01 8.16
N PHE A 169 21.44 -13.84 9.03
CA PHE A 169 20.25 -14.66 8.72
C PHE A 169 19.08 -14.37 9.66
N ASN A 170 19.19 -13.30 10.46
CA ASN A 170 18.15 -12.88 11.39
C ASN A 170 17.66 -11.48 11.04
N LEU A 171 16.40 -11.38 10.58
CA LEU A 171 15.72 -10.13 10.26
C LEU A 171 14.98 -9.61 11.49
N LYS A 172 15.18 -8.35 11.87
CA LYS A 172 14.56 -7.74 13.06
C LYS A 172 13.03 -7.53 12.93
N GLY A 173 12.45 -7.67 11.74
CA GLY A 173 11.01 -7.52 11.45
C GLY A 173 10.22 -8.82 11.50
N ILE A 174 8.91 -8.71 11.22
CA ILE A 174 7.98 -9.85 11.02
C ILE A 174 7.66 -10.09 9.54
N LEU A 175 8.15 -9.22 8.66
CA LEU A 175 8.00 -9.27 7.20
C LEU A 175 9.31 -8.87 6.54
N CYS A 176 9.50 -9.32 5.30
CA CYS A 176 10.58 -8.86 4.46
C CYS A 176 10.25 -7.47 3.89
N ASN A 177 10.98 -6.47 4.35
CA ASN A 177 10.91 -5.08 3.91
C ASN A 177 12.32 -4.55 3.62
N SER A 178 12.52 -3.24 3.59
CA SER A 178 13.82 -2.61 3.34
C SER A 178 14.92 -3.06 4.30
N THR A 179 14.59 -3.60 5.48
CA THR A 179 15.57 -4.13 6.45
C THR A 179 16.30 -5.38 5.95
N VAL A 180 15.85 -6.01 4.85
CA VAL A 180 16.61 -7.09 4.16
C VAL A 180 18.02 -6.64 3.79
N GLN A 181 18.25 -5.35 3.55
CA GLN A 181 19.57 -4.80 3.28
C GLN A 181 20.55 -4.94 4.46
N THR A 182 20.05 -5.10 5.69
CA THR A 182 20.91 -5.33 6.87
C THR A 182 21.49 -6.75 6.93
N LEU A 183 20.97 -7.67 6.10
CA LEU A 183 21.47 -9.04 6.00
C LEU A 183 22.77 -9.14 5.19
N HIS A 184 23.09 -8.13 4.38
CA HIS A 184 24.27 -8.13 3.51
C HIS A 184 25.57 -7.94 4.30
N CYS A 185 26.64 -8.60 3.85
CA CYS A 185 27.97 -8.51 4.44
C CYS A 185 28.54 -7.09 4.43
N VAL A 186 28.27 -6.37 3.34
CA VAL A 186 28.75 -4.99 3.15
C VAL A 186 27.62 -4.10 2.72
N ARG A 187 27.47 -2.95 3.39
CA ARG A 187 26.48 -1.95 3.02
C ARG A 187 26.79 -1.37 1.64
N SER A 188 25.88 -1.55 0.69
CA SER A 188 26.07 -1.10 -0.67
C SER A 188 25.73 0.38 -0.84
N ARG A 189 26.73 1.20 -1.26
CA ARG A 189 26.52 2.61 -1.62
C ARG A 189 25.50 2.76 -2.76
N THR A 190 25.54 1.86 -3.75
CA THR A 190 24.62 1.85 -4.89
C THR A 190 23.17 1.65 -4.43
N LEU A 191 22.91 0.66 -3.56
CA LEU A 191 21.57 0.43 -2.99
C LEU A 191 21.07 1.62 -2.16
N ASN A 192 21.98 2.27 -1.42
CA ASN A 192 21.63 3.47 -0.65
C ASN A 192 21.22 4.64 -1.56
N ILE A 193 21.99 4.91 -2.61
CA ILE A 193 21.68 5.97 -3.58
C ILE A 193 20.39 5.63 -4.31
N TYR A 194 20.24 4.38 -4.77
CA TYR A 194 19.02 3.92 -5.44
C TYR A 194 17.78 4.05 -4.54
N GLY A 195 17.90 3.67 -3.27
CA GLY A 195 16.84 3.83 -2.28
C GLY A 195 16.45 5.30 -2.05
N LEU A 196 17.42 6.24 -2.11
CA LEU A 196 17.12 7.69 -2.05
C LEU A 196 16.37 8.18 -3.29
N VAL A 197 16.83 7.77 -4.47
CA VAL A 197 16.16 8.11 -5.73
C VAL A 197 14.73 7.58 -5.71
N ASN A 198 14.51 6.32 -5.31
CA ASN A 198 13.17 5.75 -5.17
C ASN A 198 12.32 6.54 -4.16
N LEU A 199 12.85 6.88 -2.98
CA LEU A 199 12.12 7.68 -1.99
C LEU A 199 11.62 9.00 -2.58
N VAL A 200 12.46 9.69 -3.34
CA VAL A 200 12.08 10.97 -3.97
C VAL A 200 11.06 10.74 -5.09
N THR A 201 11.34 9.82 -6.01
CA THR A 201 10.54 9.67 -7.24
C THR A 201 9.20 9.00 -7.02
N VAL A 202 9.13 7.96 -6.17
CA VAL A 202 7.90 7.16 -6.00
C VAL A 202 7.10 7.50 -4.75
N LEU A 203 7.65 8.33 -3.86
CA LEU A 203 6.95 8.78 -2.65
C LEU A 203 6.83 10.31 -2.59
N ILE A 204 7.96 11.03 -2.50
CA ILE A 204 7.93 12.48 -2.23
C ILE A 204 7.24 13.24 -3.37
N LEU A 205 7.58 12.97 -4.63
CA LEU A 205 6.96 13.66 -5.76
C LEU A 205 5.44 13.42 -5.87
N PRO A 206 4.90 12.18 -5.79
CA PRO A 206 3.47 11.95 -5.77
C PRO A 206 2.76 12.63 -4.60
N VAL A 207 3.36 12.60 -3.40
CA VAL A 207 2.80 13.29 -2.22
C VAL A 207 2.71 14.82 -2.45
N LEU A 208 3.78 15.44 -2.94
CA LEU A 208 3.78 16.85 -3.27
C LEU A 208 2.75 17.19 -4.36
N PHE A 209 2.60 16.32 -5.36
CA PHE A 209 1.59 16.47 -6.39
C PHE A 209 0.17 16.42 -5.80
N ILE A 210 -0.13 15.48 -4.91
CA ILE A 210 -1.41 15.39 -4.22
C ILE A 210 -1.67 16.67 -3.40
N LEU A 211 -0.71 17.12 -2.61
CA LEU A 211 -0.82 18.34 -1.81
C LEU A 211 -1.06 19.59 -2.70
N PHE A 212 -0.35 19.69 -3.82
CA PHE A 212 -0.56 20.75 -4.80
C PHE A 212 -1.97 20.72 -5.38
N THR A 213 -2.46 19.57 -5.85
CA THR A 213 -3.81 19.46 -6.43
C THR A 213 -4.89 19.82 -5.42
N TYR A 214 -4.78 19.36 -4.17
CA TYR A 214 -5.75 19.71 -3.12
C TYR A 214 -5.67 21.18 -2.69
N SER A 215 -4.49 21.77 -2.63
CA SER A 215 -4.37 23.21 -2.38
C SER A 215 -5.09 24.05 -3.45
N ARG A 216 -4.97 23.66 -4.72
CA ARG A 216 -5.68 24.29 -5.85
C ARG A 216 -7.21 24.10 -5.74
N ILE A 217 -7.65 22.90 -5.42
CA ILE A 217 -9.07 22.61 -5.19
C ILE A 217 -9.62 23.49 -4.06
N LEU A 218 -8.92 23.59 -2.92
CA LEU A 218 -9.35 24.41 -1.79
C LEU A 218 -9.45 25.89 -2.14
N VAL A 219 -8.53 26.44 -2.94
CA VAL A 219 -8.59 27.83 -3.41
C VAL A 219 -9.86 28.08 -4.25
N VAL A 220 -10.19 27.16 -5.19
CA VAL A 220 -11.41 27.28 -6.00
C VAL A 220 -12.67 27.19 -5.13
N LEU A 221 -12.69 26.26 -4.18
CA LEU A 221 -13.83 26.08 -3.27
C LEU A 221 -14.01 27.25 -2.27
N TYR A 222 -12.90 27.90 -1.87
CA TYR A 222 -12.98 29.09 -1.04
C TYR A 222 -13.71 30.24 -1.77
N ARG A 223 -13.49 30.35 -3.08
CA ARG A 223 -14.15 31.35 -3.93
C ARG A 223 -15.60 31.01 -4.22
N CYS A 224 -15.98 29.73 -4.27
CA CYS A 224 -17.32 29.25 -4.61
C CYS A 224 -18.04 28.68 -3.35
N ARG A 225 -18.68 29.52 -2.55
CA ARG A 225 -19.29 29.18 -1.24
C ARG A 225 -20.28 27.99 -1.25
N GLY A 226 -20.98 27.72 -2.38
CA GLY A 226 -22.02 26.69 -2.46
C GLY A 226 -21.52 25.22 -2.57
N VAL A 227 -20.29 25.01 -2.99
CA VAL A 227 -19.75 23.65 -3.29
C VAL A 227 -18.78 23.15 -2.18
N ARG A 228 -18.41 24.04 -1.24
CA ARG A 228 -17.34 23.85 -0.25
C ARG A 228 -17.47 22.58 0.59
N ARG A 229 -18.66 22.25 1.11
CA ARG A 229 -18.85 21.15 2.05
C ARG A 229 -18.71 19.76 1.38
N ARG A 230 -19.30 19.59 0.21
CA ARG A 230 -19.25 18.28 -0.50
C ARG A 230 -17.86 17.93 -1.01
N ALA A 231 -17.11 18.91 -1.53
CA ALA A 231 -15.76 18.68 -2.02
C ALA A 231 -14.76 18.46 -0.88
N ALA A 232 -14.89 19.13 0.27
CA ALA A 232 -14.07 18.87 1.44
C ALA A 232 -14.28 17.43 1.96
N GLN A 233 -15.49 16.92 1.95
CA GLN A 233 -15.82 15.55 2.36
C GLN A 233 -15.14 14.49 1.48
N THR A 234 -14.93 14.75 0.20
CA THR A 234 -14.24 13.81 -0.71
C THR A 234 -12.70 13.92 -0.63
N CYS A 235 -12.15 15.06 -0.21
CA CYS A 235 -10.70 15.27 -0.14
C CYS A 235 -10.09 14.81 1.20
N LEU A 236 -10.83 14.97 2.31
CA LEU A 236 -10.32 14.61 3.65
C LEU A 236 -9.89 13.14 3.79
N PRO A 237 -10.66 12.16 3.29
CA PRO A 237 -10.25 10.77 3.34
C PRO A 237 -8.90 10.50 2.69
N HIS A 238 -8.65 11.07 1.51
CA HIS A 238 -7.40 10.88 0.79
C HIS A 238 -6.21 11.48 1.56
N LEU A 239 -6.39 12.65 2.19
CA LEU A 239 -5.35 13.27 3.01
C LEU A 239 -5.01 12.42 4.24
N LEU A 240 -6.00 11.82 4.90
CA LEU A 240 -5.79 10.94 6.04
C LEU A 240 -4.98 9.69 5.66
N VAL A 241 -5.34 9.04 4.55
CA VAL A 241 -4.60 7.89 4.03
C VAL A 241 -3.17 8.28 3.69
N LEU A 242 -2.98 9.44 3.03
CA LEU A 242 -1.66 9.95 2.66
C LEU A 242 -0.78 10.24 3.88
N ILE A 243 -1.32 10.92 4.90
CA ILE A 243 -0.58 11.23 6.14
C ILE A 243 -0.13 9.94 6.82
N ASN A 244 -1.05 8.99 6.99
CA ASN A 244 -0.72 7.71 7.61
C ASN A 244 0.38 6.96 6.84
N PHE A 245 0.25 6.86 5.51
CA PHE A 245 1.26 6.23 4.67
C PHE A 245 2.62 6.93 4.78
N SER A 246 2.63 8.26 4.75
CA SER A 246 3.87 9.04 4.88
C SER A 246 4.55 8.81 6.23
N CYS A 247 3.79 8.71 7.34
CA CYS A 247 4.32 8.38 8.66
C CYS A 247 4.94 6.99 8.71
N LEU A 248 4.27 5.99 8.14
CA LEU A 248 4.78 4.60 8.10
C LEU A 248 6.05 4.49 7.26
N THR A 249 6.07 5.12 6.09
CA THR A 249 7.26 5.13 5.24
C THR A 249 8.43 5.89 5.88
N ALA A 250 8.15 7.03 6.54
CA ALA A 250 9.17 7.75 7.28
C ALA A 250 9.77 6.89 8.40
N TYR A 251 8.94 6.14 9.12
CA TYR A 251 9.40 5.19 10.13
C TYR A 251 10.33 4.13 9.54
N ASP A 252 9.94 3.45 8.45
CA ASP A 252 10.74 2.44 7.77
C ASP A 252 12.10 3.01 7.29
N VAL A 253 12.09 4.22 6.72
CA VAL A 253 13.31 4.88 6.23
C VAL A 253 14.22 5.29 7.39
N LEU A 254 13.67 5.80 8.49
CA LEU A 254 14.43 6.19 9.67
C LEU A 254 15.08 4.98 10.33
N LEU A 255 14.34 3.87 10.49
CA LEU A 255 14.90 2.63 11.03
C LEU A 255 16.09 2.13 10.23
N LEU A 256 15.96 2.10 8.89
CA LEU A 256 17.02 1.61 8.02
C LEU A 256 18.25 2.51 8.01
N ARG A 257 18.06 3.85 8.01
CA ARG A 257 19.17 4.80 7.85
C ARG A 257 19.90 5.16 9.13
N LEU A 258 19.16 5.29 10.23
CA LEU A 258 19.71 5.67 11.52
C LEU A 258 20.10 4.46 12.37
N GLU A 259 19.88 3.22 11.84
CA GLU A 259 20.15 1.96 12.58
C GLU A 259 19.51 1.98 13.98
N LEU A 260 18.37 2.66 14.11
CA LEU A 260 17.72 2.83 15.40
C LEU A 260 17.30 1.46 15.96
N ASN A 261 17.76 1.17 17.17
CA ASN A 261 17.30 0.02 17.93
C ASN A 261 15.92 0.33 18.54
N SER A 262 14.85 0.23 17.70
CA SER A 262 13.50 0.35 18.23
C SER A 262 13.11 -0.91 19.01
N PRO A 263 12.32 -0.78 20.08
CA PRO A 263 11.76 -1.94 20.76
C PRO A 263 10.98 -2.83 19.79
N LYS A 264 11.12 -4.17 19.91
CA LYS A 264 10.44 -5.13 19.03
C LYS A 264 8.93 -4.89 18.94
N ILE A 265 8.29 -4.48 20.05
CA ILE A 265 6.86 -4.18 20.11
C ILE A 265 6.48 -3.00 19.20
N VAL A 266 7.32 -1.96 19.10
CA VAL A 266 7.07 -0.81 18.23
C VAL A 266 7.14 -1.25 16.77
N GLY A 267 8.16 -2.02 16.39
CA GLY A 267 8.30 -2.58 15.04
C GLY A 267 7.10 -3.46 14.66
N LEU A 268 6.64 -4.31 15.58
CA LEU A 268 5.46 -5.15 15.40
C LEU A 268 4.21 -4.30 15.16
N ILE A 269 3.93 -3.31 16.03
CA ILE A 269 2.75 -2.43 15.92
C ILE A 269 2.76 -1.67 14.59
N MET A 270 3.89 -1.07 14.21
CA MET A 270 4.00 -0.30 12.96
C MET A 270 3.78 -1.17 11.73
N THR A 271 4.33 -2.39 11.73
CA THR A 271 4.12 -3.35 10.63
C THR A 271 2.67 -3.82 10.56
N LEU A 272 2.07 -4.18 11.68
CA LEU A 272 0.66 -4.59 11.72
C LEU A 272 -0.27 -3.43 11.32
N GLN A 273 0.03 -2.21 11.76
CA GLN A 273 -0.71 -1.02 11.32
C GLN A 273 -0.64 -0.85 9.79
N ALA A 274 0.53 -0.99 9.18
CA ALA A 274 0.68 -0.88 7.72
C ALA A 274 -0.16 -1.94 6.98
N VAL A 275 -0.15 -3.17 7.47
CA VAL A 275 -0.84 -4.30 6.85
C VAL A 275 -2.37 -4.23 7.02
N ILE A 276 -2.86 -3.69 8.14
CA ILE A 276 -4.29 -3.63 8.45
C ILE A 276 -4.90 -2.32 7.94
N TYR A 277 -4.26 -1.19 8.25
CA TYR A 277 -4.86 0.14 8.07
C TYR A 277 -5.22 0.41 6.61
N HIS A 278 -4.27 0.29 5.69
CA HIS A 278 -4.50 0.60 4.28
C HIS A 278 -5.65 -0.19 3.66
N PRO A 279 -5.62 -1.55 3.69
CA PRO A 279 -6.64 -2.33 3.01
C PRO A 279 -8.02 -2.26 3.68
N LEU A 280 -8.08 -1.97 4.98
CA LEU A 280 -9.35 -1.91 5.73
C LEU A 280 -10.01 -0.53 5.63
N PHE A 281 -9.22 0.55 5.69
CA PHE A 281 -9.80 1.90 5.69
C PHE A 281 -10.29 2.35 4.31
N ASN A 282 -9.67 1.90 3.22
CA ASN A 282 -10.11 2.23 1.86
C ASN A 282 -11.60 1.92 1.65
N PRO A 283 -12.11 0.69 1.84
CA PRO A 283 -13.52 0.39 1.64
C PRO A 283 -14.43 1.13 2.63
N ILE A 284 -14.01 1.33 3.88
CA ILE A 284 -14.80 2.06 4.87
C ILE A 284 -14.98 3.52 4.43
N ILE A 285 -13.89 4.17 4.06
CA ILE A 285 -13.90 5.56 3.64
C ILE A 285 -14.77 5.74 2.40
N TYR A 286 -14.50 4.98 1.33
CA TYR A 286 -15.26 5.15 0.08
C TYR A 286 -16.70 4.65 0.17
N GLY A 287 -16.94 3.59 0.93
CA GLY A 287 -18.28 3.07 1.18
C GLY A 287 -19.18 4.03 1.96
N LEU A 288 -18.62 4.80 2.90
CA LEU A 288 -19.39 5.73 3.73
C LEU A 288 -19.47 7.16 3.15
N THR A 289 -18.41 7.62 2.47
CA THR A 289 -18.36 9.02 1.99
C THR A 289 -18.98 9.22 0.63
N ILE A 290 -19.01 8.21 -0.23
CA ILE A 290 -19.58 8.31 -1.57
C ILE A 290 -21.04 7.90 -1.55
N THR A 291 -21.93 8.88 -1.59
CA THR A 291 -23.38 8.70 -1.47
C THR A 291 -23.93 7.61 -2.41
N ARG A 292 -23.49 7.57 -3.68
CA ARG A 292 -23.94 6.56 -4.64
C ARG A 292 -23.54 5.14 -4.23
N ILE A 293 -22.33 4.93 -3.74
CA ILE A 293 -21.88 3.62 -3.24
C ILE A 293 -22.63 3.27 -1.95
N TYR A 294 -22.76 4.24 -1.04
CA TYR A 294 -23.49 4.06 0.21
C TYR A 294 -24.95 3.66 -0.02
N ASP A 295 -25.64 4.28 -0.97
CA ASP A 295 -27.04 3.97 -1.29
C ASP A 295 -27.20 2.53 -1.84
N HIS A 296 -26.26 2.06 -2.65
CA HIS A 296 -26.23 0.67 -3.11
C HIS A 296 -25.91 -0.31 -1.97
N LEU A 297 -24.95 0.02 -1.10
CA LEU A 297 -24.66 -0.79 0.10
C LEU A 297 -25.87 -0.89 1.01
N LYS A 298 -26.56 0.23 1.28
CA LYS A 298 -27.77 0.24 2.10
C LYS A 298 -28.86 -0.67 1.55
N ARG A 299 -29.07 -0.69 0.23
CA ARG A 299 -30.06 -1.58 -0.41
C ARG A 299 -29.68 -3.06 -0.37
N LEU A 300 -28.40 -3.36 -0.18
CA LEU A 300 -27.89 -4.74 -0.13
C LEU A 300 -28.05 -5.34 1.28
N PHE A 301 -28.04 -4.49 2.33
CA PHE A 301 -28.10 -4.90 3.73
C PHE A 301 -29.43 -4.53 4.44
N CYS A 302 -30.32 -3.76 3.79
CA CYS A 302 -31.67 -3.45 4.23
C CYS A 302 -32.72 -3.91 3.22
#